data_009a34dc9e4915d312772a47c7fb72ea
#
_entry.id   009a34dc9e4915d312772a47c7fb72ea
#
_cell.length_a   1.000
_cell.length_b   1.000
_cell.length_c   1.000
_cell.angle_alpha   90.00
_cell.angle_beta   90.00
_cell.angle_gamma   90.00
#
_symmetry.space_group_name_H-M   'P 1'
#
loop_
_entity.id
_entity.type
_entity.pdbx_description
1 polymer ?
#
loop_
_entity_poly.entity_id
_entity_poly.type
_entity_poly.pdbx_seq_one_letter_code
_entity_poly.pdbx_strand_id
1 'polypeptide(L)'
;MGIIKAVTQAVGGAFADQWLEVIEADNMGDQTVFTKGTLIRRGENKKGTDNVVSNGSMIHVYDNQFMMLVDGGKIVDYTAEPGYYKVDHSSMPSLLNGQLGDSIKESFDRFRFGGQTPQKQQVFFVNLQEIKGIKFGTRQPINYFDSFYNAELFLRAHGTYSIKIVDPLKFYAEAVPKNKDHVEIDEINEQYLSEFLEALQSSVNQMSADGFRISFVSSKARELGKYMSSVLDEEWNQTRGMEIQAVGMTVSYSEESQKLLNMRNEGAMLSDPTVREGYVQGAVARGLEAAGSNSNGSMAGFMGMGMASNISGGMMGAASNVNLQQMQMMNGGAPAGMTQGAVQGAVPPAGQEAPQAPQAPAGW
;
A
#
# COMPACT_ATOMS: atom_id res chain seq x y z
N MET A 1 34.43 24.71 8.41
CA MET A 1 34.90 23.70 7.43
C MET A 1 35.01 22.39 8.18
N GLY A 2 34.37 21.33 7.66
CA GLY A 2 34.31 20.01 8.28
C GLY A 2 35.59 19.20 8.04
N ILE A 3 35.62 17.98 8.56
CA ILE A 3 36.69 17.00 8.34
C ILE A 3 36.75 16.59 6.87
N ILE A 4 35.59 16.52 6.19
CA ILE A 4 35.49 16.28 4.76
C ILE A 4 35.49 17.61 3.99
N LYS A 5 36.27 17.69 2.94
CA LYS A 5 36.38 18.87 2.07
C LYS A 5 36.08 18.47 0.63
N ALA A 6 35.11 19.14 0.02
CA ALA A 6 34.81 18.93 -1.40
C ALA A 6 36.03 19.32 -2.27
N VAL A 7 36.34 18.47 -3.22
CA VAL A 7 37.40 18.70 -4.19
C VAL A 7 36.82 19.20 -5.46
N THR A 8 36.80 20.53 -5.65
CA THR A 8 36.19 21.22 -6.78
C THR A 8 37.03 21.28 -8.04
N GLN A 9 38.29 20.83 -8.02
CA GLN A 9 39.16 20.94 -9.18
C GLN A 9 39.74 19.60 -9.64
N ALA A 10 39.66 19.41 -10.93
CA ALA A 10 40.42 18.49 -11.78
C ALA A 10 40.10 16.99 -11.61
N VAL A 11 38.94 16.61 -11.99
CA VAL A 11 38.63 15.20 -12.32
C VAL A 11 39.11 14.88 -13.76
N GLY A 12 40.23 15.39 -14.15
CA GLY A 12 40.85 15.10 -15.43
C GLY A 12 42.31 14.68 -15.24
N GLY A 13 42.61 13.40 -15.21
CA GLY A 13 43.95 12.85 -15.42
C GLY A 13 44.99 13.03 -14.29
N ALA A 14 44.94 14.16 -13.57
CA ALA A 14 46.02 14.45 -12.56
C ALA A 14 45.86 13.68 -11.24
N PHE A 15 44.68 13.20 -10.89
CA PHE A 15 44.47 12.36 -9.69
C PHE A 15 44.68 10.86 -9.95
N ALA A 16 44.71 10.45 -11.22
CA ALA A 16 45.01 9.06 -11.55
C ALA A 16 46.39 8.60 -11.12
N ASP A 17 47.31 9.53 -10.99
CA ASP A 17 48.72 9.28 -10.67
C ASP A 17 49.09 9.55 -9.21
N GLN A 18 48.22 10.20 -8.43
CA GLN A 18 48.43 10.35 -7.00
C GLN A 18 47.87 9.15 -6.25
N TRP A 19 48.72 8.48 -5.48
CA TRP A 19 48.48 7.25 -4.72
C TRP A 19 47.48 7.41 -3.55
N LEU A 20 46.36 8.07 -3.77
CA LEU A 20 45.34 8.27 -2.75
C LEU A 20 44.42 7.06 -2.66
N GLU A 21 44.12 6.64 -1.45
CA GLU A 21 43.06 5.69 -1.17
C GLU A 21 41.72 6.30 -1.61
N VAL A 22 40.91 5.53 -2.37
CA VAL A 22 39.54 5.95 -2.77
C VAL A 22 38.57 4.98 -2.13
N ILE A 23 37.60 5.54 -1.42
CA ILE A 23 36.57 4.83 -0.71
C ILE A 23 35.23 5.13 -1.38
N GLU A 24 34.44 4.10 -1.68
CA GLU A 24 33.08 4.19 -2.21
C GLU A 24 32.14 3.29 -1.40
N ALA A 25 30.82 3.41 -1.63
CA ALA A 25 29.84 2.53 -1.02
C ALA A 25 30.06 1.06 -1.45
N ASP A 26 30.11 0.16 -0.48
CA ASP A 26 30.28 -1.27 -0.73
C ASP A 26 28.96 -1.87 -1.25
N ASN A 27 28.95 -2.32 -2.51
CA ASN A 27 27.86 -3.07 -3.15
C ASN A 27 26.45 -2.50 -2.83
N MET A 28 26.25 -1.19 -3.01
CA MET A 28 24.97 -0.56 -2.80
C MET A 28 24.02 -0.85 -3.98
N GLY A 29 23.16 -1.86 -3.79
CA GLY A 29 22.11 -2.25 -4.76
C GLY A 29 20.76 -1.57 -4.50
N ASP A 30 19.78 -1.92 -5.32
CA ASP A 30 18.42 -1.33 -5.27
C ASP A 30 17.66 -1.65 -3.97
N GLN A 31 18.05 -2.71 -3.26
CA GLN A 31 17.45 -3.15 -2.00
C GLN A 31 18.30 -2.78 -0.78
N THR A 32 19.50 -2.30 -1.00
CA THR A 32 20.41 -1.90 0.06
C THR A 32 19.98 -0.56 0.64
N VAL A 33 19.74 -0.50 1.94
CA VAL A 33 19.38 0.74 2.66
C VAL A 33 20.61 1.39 3.29
N PHE A 34 21.58 0.59 3.68
CA PHE A 34 22.79 1.05 4.38
C PHE A 34 23.97 0.14 4.08
N THR A 35 25.14 0.72 3.88
CA THR A 35 26.37 -0.05 3.68
C THR A 35 27.60 0.72 4.14
N LYS A 36 28.68 -0.01 4.42
CA LYS A 36 29.99 0.58 4.72
C LYS A 36 30.68 1.10 3.46
N GLY A 37 31.68 1.94 3.67
CA GLY A 37 32.64 2.26 2.63
C GLY A 37 33.63 1.13 2.39
N THR A 38 34.03 0.92 1.15
CA THR A 38 35.09 -0.01 0.76
C THR A 38 36.17 0.68 -0.05
N LEU A 39 37.40 0.24 0.11
CA LEU A 39 38.55 0.75 -0.62
C LEU A 39 38.56 0.16 -2.05
N ILE A 40 38.26 0.98 -3.05
CA ILE A 40 38.34 0.59 -4.47
C ILE A 40 39.79 0.65 -4.94
N ARG A 41 40.53 1.67 -4.50
CA ARG A 41 41.92 1.85 -4.81
C ARG A 41 42.73 1.91 -3.52
N ARG A 42 43.67 0.99 -3.36
CA ARG A 42 44.62 0.99 -2.27
C ARG A 42 45.83 1.82 -2.66
N GLY A 43 46.12 2.90 -1.92
CA GLY A 43 47.38 3.63 -2.00
C GLY A 43 48.55 2.81 -1.48
N GLU A 44 49.55 3.47 -0.90
CA GLU A 44 50.70 2.79 -0.32
C GLU A 44 50.40 1.98 0.94
N ASN A 45 49.23 2.17 1.56
CA ASN A 45 48.83 1.49 2.78
C ASN A 45 48.27 0.08 2.53
N LYS A 46 49.19 -0.88 2.34
CA LYS A 46 48.85 -2.30 2.10
C LYS A 46 48.27 -3.03 3.31
N LYS A 47 48.26 -2.43 4.50
CA LYS A 47 47.86 -3.05 5.78
C LYS A 47 46.57 -2.44 6.35
N GLY A 48 45.95 -1.49 5.67
CA GLY A 48 44.70 -0.84 6.12
C GLY A 48 43.51 -1.79 6.12
N THR A 49 42.61 -1.60 7.09
CA THR A 49 41.31 -2.27 7.15
C THR A 49 40.35 -1.57 6.16
N ASP A 50 39.55 -2.31 5.42
CA ASP A 50 38.76 -1.79 4.28
C ASP A 50 37.81 -0.64 4.62
N ASN A 51 37.32 -0.52 5.84
CA ASN A 51 36.41 0.54 6.27
C ASN A 51 37.11 1.61 7.19
N VAL A 52 38.42 1.62 7.30
CA VAL A 52 39.12 2.61 8.12
C VAL A 52 39.69 3.70 7.24
N VAL A 53 39.34 4.95 7.55
CA VAL A 53 39.68 6.12 6.77
C VAL A 53 41.00 6.74 7.27
N SER A 54 41.99 6.81 6.39
CA SER A 54 43.25 7.48 6.67
C SER A 54 43.18 8.99 6.36
N ASN A 55 44.02 9.78 7.00
CA ASN A 55 44.14 11.19 6.64
C ASN A 55 44.61 11.34 5.18
N GLY A 56 43.87 12.12 4.41
CA GLY A 56 44.16 12.30 2.99
C GLY A 56 43.44 11.33 2.06
N SER A 57 42.69 10.33 2.58
CA SER A 57 41.84 9.47 1.78
C SER A 57 40.77 10.28 1.04
N MET A 58 40.39 9.80 -0.12
CA MET A 58 39.29 10.34 -0.92
C MET A 58 38.05 9.50 -0.74
N ILE A 59 36.92 10.13 -0.51
CA ILE A 59 35.63 9.49 -0.47
C ILE A 59 34.85 9.96 -1.71
N HIS A 60 34.35 9.01 -2.49
CA HIS A 60 33.50 9.30 -3.64
C HIS A 60 32.06 9.03 -3.28
N VAL A 61 31.22 10.04 -3.44
CA VAL A 61 29.77 9.99 -3.19
C VAL A 61 29.06 10.11 -4.52
N TYR A 62 28.25 9.10 -4.86
CA TYR A 62 27.42 9.13 -6.06
C TYR A 62 26.09 9.84 -5.79
N ASP A 63 25.35 10.13 -6.88
CA ASP A 63 23.98 10.64 -6.78
C ASP A 63 23.12 9.72 -5.93
N ASN A 64 22.22 10.32 -5.14
CA ASN A 64 21.32 9.61 -4.24
C ASN A 64 21.99 8.74 -3.17
N GLN A 65 23.20 9.11 -2.78
CA GLN A 65 23.87 8.55 -1.61
C GLN A 65 24.05 9.62 -0.53
N PHE A 66 23.82 9.21 0.70
CA PHE A 66 24.21 10.01 1.87
C PHE A 66 25.40 9.34 2.53
N MET A 67 26.51 10.04 2.56
CA MET A 67 27.74 9.59 3.19
C MET A 67 27.87 10.17 4.60
N MET A 68 28.26 9.33 5.55
CA MET A 68 28.59 9.74 6.91
C MET A 68 29.94 9.20 7.35
N LEU A 69 30.71 10.05 8.01
CA LEU A 69 31.95 9.72 8.69
C LEU A 69 31.65 9.49 10.17
N VAL A 70 31.97 8.30 10.67
CA VAL A 70 31.68 7.87 12.04
C VAL A 70 33.00 7.63 12.79
N ASP A 71 33.13 8.21 13.96
CA ASP A 71 34.26 8.03 14.85
C ASP A 71 33.76 7.55 16.23
N GLY A 72 34.22 6.36 16.64
CA GLY A 72 33.79 5.77 17.91
C GLY A 72 32.28 5.66 18.08
N GLY A 73 31.54 5.41 17.00
CA GLY A 73 30.08 5.31 17.00
C GLY A 73 29.32 6.64 16.92
N LYS A 74 30.04 7.77 16.81
CA LYS A 74 29.45 9.10 16.64
C LYS A 74 29.66 9.60 15.20
N ILE A 75 28.62 10.14 14.59
CA ILE A 75 28.73 10.84 13.31
C ILE A 75 29.51 12.14 13.56
N VAL A 76 30.64 12.30 12.86
CA VAL A 76 31.49 13.48 12.99
C VAL A 76 31.40 14.40 11.78
N ASP A 77 31.05 13.86 10.61
CA ASP A 77 30.79 14.63 9.39
C ASP A 77 29.89 13.86 8.44
N TYR A 78 29.21 14.54 7.53
CA TYR A 78 28.35 13.93 6.54
C TYR A 78 28.12 14.83 5.31
N THR A 79 27.67 14.23 4.21
CA THR A 79 27.20 14.95 3.02
C THR A 79 26.23 14.08 2.19
N ALA A 80 25.28 14.74 1.52
CA ALA A 80 24.43 14.16 0.49
C ALA A 80 24.78 14.68 -0.92
N GLU A 81 25.75 15.60 -1.03
CA GLU A 81 26.13 16.15 -2.31
C GLU A 81 27.07 15.16 -3.03
N PRO A 82 26.79 14.81 -4.28
CA PRO A 82 27.66 13.93 -5.07
C PRO A 82 29.01 14.62 -5.34
N GLY A 83 30.08 13.84 -5.34
CA GLY A 83 31.42 14.36 -5.59
C GLY A 83 32.53 13.62 -4.85
N TYR A 84 33.73 14.19 -4.95
CA TYR A 84 34.92 13.69 -4.26
C TYR A 84 35.23 14.52 -3.04
N TYR A 85 35.46 13.86 -1.92
CA TYR A 85 35.73 14.49 -0.63
C TYR A 85 37.06 14.00 -0.05
N LYS A 86 37.95 14.93 0.23
CA LYS A 86 39.23 14.62 0.91
C LYS A 86 39.02 14.66 2.41
N VAL A 87 39.48 13.64 3.10
CA VAL A 87 39.46 13.58 4.56
C VAL A 87 40.69 14.33 5.13
N ASP A 88 40.41 15.29 6.01
CA ASP A 88 41.43 16.09 6.68
C ASP A 88 41.20 16.08 8.20
N HIS A 89 41.90 15.21 8.87
CA HIS A 89 41.80 15.04 10.33
C HIS A 89 42.35 16.25 11.12
N SER A 90 43.04 17.19 10.47
CA SER A 90 43.47 18.44 11.12
C SER A 90 42.32 19.45 11.27
N SER A 91 41.21 19.24 10.57
CA SER A 91 40.03 20.09 10.59
C SER A 91 39.06 19.65 11.68
N MET A 92 38.27 20.59 12.22
CA MET A 92 37.18 20.27 13.16
C MET A 92 36.00 19.62 12.43
N PRO A 93 35.27 18.68 13.08
CA PRO A 93 34.03 18.13 12.53
C PRO A 93 33.03 19.22 12.18
N SER A 94 32.28 19.07 11.07
CA SER A 94 31.28 20.06 10.64
C SER A 94 30.14 20.20 11.64
N LEU A 95 29.77 19.11 12.31
CA LEU A 95 28.74 19.11 13.36
C LEU A 95 29.09 19.99 14.57
N LEU A 96 30.37 20.30 14.78
CA LEU A 96 30.80 21.21 15.86
C LEU A 96 30.70 22.68 15.45
N ASN A 97 30.58 22.99 14.17
CA ASN A 97 30.38 24.36 13.67
C ASN A 97 28.92 24.82 13.66
N GLY A 98 27.94 23.93 13.89
CA GLY A 98 26.52 24.24 14.07
C GLY A 98 26.15 24.02 15.53
N GLN A 99 25.58 24.99 16.17
CA GLN A 99 24.89 25.14 17.47
C GLN A 99 24.78 23.95 18.47
N LEU A 100 25.64 22.93 18.37
CA LEU A 100 25.73 21.85 19.36
C LEU A 100 26.64 22.29 20.49
N GLY A 101 26.07 22.29 21.70
CA GLY A 101 26.57 22.97 22.87
C GLY A 101 28.03 22.73 23.26
N ASP A 102 28.54 23.61 24.10
CA ASP A 102 29.92 23.70 24.59
C ASP A 102 30.51 22.38 25.16
N SER A 103 29.67 21.48 25.65
CA SER A 103 30.02 20.14 26.14
C SER A 103 30.64 19.22 25.08
N ILE A 104 30.26 19.36 23.80
CA ILE A 104 30.82 18.55 22.71
C ILE A 104 32.15 19.11 22.24
N LYS A 105 32.30 20.46 22.24
CA LYS A 105 33.55 21.12 21.99
C LYS A 105 34.62 20.72 23.03
N GLU A 106 34.23 20.73 24.30
CA GLU A 106 35.12 20.38 25.40
C GLU A 106 35.58 18.91 25.36
N SER A 107 34.69 18.01 24.96
CA SER A 107 35.00 16.60 24.74
C SER A 107 35.97 16.39 23.58
N PHE A 108 35.83 17.17 22.49
CA PHE A 108 36.72 17.12 21.33
C PHE A 108 38.08 17.72 21.62
N ASP A 109 38.15 18.83 22.37
CA ASP A 109 39.41 19.44 22.77
C ASP A 109 40.21 18.52 23.71
N ARG A 110 39.57 17.82 24.65
CA ARG A 110 40.19 16.77 25.46
C ARG A 110 40.80 15.65 24.63
N PHE A 111 40.05 15.23 23.55
CA PHE A 111 40.51 14.20 22.63
C PHE A 111 41.76 14.63 21.85
N ARG A 112 41.80 15.88 21.38
CA ARG A 112 42.89 16.46 20.61
C ARG A 112 44.17 16.62 21.43
N PHE A 113 44.06 16.89 22.75
CA PHE A 113 45.18 17.09 23.63
C PHE A 113 45.65 15.83 24.38
N GLY A 114 44.86 14.73 24.31
CA GLY A 114 45.11 13.49 25.04
C GLY A 114 46.12 12.53 24.39
N GLY A 115 46.62 12.80 23.22
CA GLY A 115 47.67 11.98 22.56
C GLY A 115 47.23 10.54 22.22
N GLN A 116 45.93 10.24 22.29
CA GLN A 116 45.41 8.94 21.88
C GLN A 116 45.26 8.92 20.36
N THR A 117 45.69 7.81 19.76
CA THR A 117 45.47 7.50 18.34
C THR A 117 43.97 7.70 18.02
N PRO A 118 43.61 8.39 16.91
CA PRO A 118 42.24 8.53 16.51
C PRO A 118 41.56 7.15 16.54
N GLN A 119 40.39 7.07 17.17
CA GLN A 119 39.59 5.87 17.09
C GLN A 119 39.28 5.63 15.59
N LYS A 120 39.12 4.37 15.20
CA LYS A 120 38.89 3.99 13.80
C LYS A 120 37.77 4.81 13.19
N GLN A 121 38.08 5.80 12.40
CA GLN A 121 37.06 6.51 11.61
C GLN A 121 36.59 5.62 10.48
N GLN A 122 35.29 5.48 10.35
CA GLN A 122 34.63 4.63 9.38
C GLN A 122 33.69 5.45 8.52
N VAL A 123 33.58 5.07 7.25
CA VAL A 123 32.63 5.69 6.32
C VAL A 123 31.48 4.75 6.10
N PHE A 124 30.27 5.28 6.18
CA PHE A 124 29.03 4.57 5.86
C PHE A 124 28.20 5.38 4.87
N PHE A 125 27.35 4.67 4.14
CA PHE A 125 26.46 5.23 3.15
C PHE A 125 25.04 4.79 3.39
N VAL A 126 24.09 5.71 3.22
CA VAL A 126 22.63 5.45 3.21
C VAL A 126 22.13 5.70 1.80
N ASN A 127 21.29 4.81 1.31
CA ASN A 127 20.67 4.92 0.01
C ASN A 127 19.49 5.92 0.06
N LEU A 128 19.55 6.98 -0.73
CA LEU A 128 18.47 7.98 -0.86
C LEU A 128 17.58 7.73 -2.08
N GLN A 129 17.84 6.68 -2.85
CA GLN A 129 16.94 6.27 -3.93
C GLN A 129 15.65 5.72 -3.36
N GLU A 130 14.61 5.73 -4.18
CA GLU A 130 13.38 5.01 -3.89
C GLU A 130 13.65 3.49 -3.93
N ILE A 131 13.47 2.83 -2.79
CA ILE A 131 13.61 1.38 -2.65
C ILE A 131 12.28 0.74 -2.99
N LYS A 132 12.26 0.00 -4.10
CA LYS A 132 11.04 -0.54 -4.74
C LYS A 132 10.87 -2.02 -4.51
N GLY A 133 9.63 -2.49 -4.70
CA GLY A 133 9.35 -3.92 -4.76
C GLY A 133 9.33 -4.63 -3.41
N ILE A 134 9.17 -3.90 -2.32
CA ILE A 134 9.02 -4.46 -0.98
C ILE A 134 7.69 -5.19 -0.91
N LYS A 135 7.72 -6.50 -0.73
CA LYS A 135 6.52 -7.36 -0.79
C LYS A 135 5.73 -7.32 0.50
N PHE A 136 4.42 -7.33 0.37
CA PHE A 136 3.51 -7.50 1.49
C PHE A 136 2.35 -8.44 1.16
N GLY A 137 1.73 -8.98 2.21
CA GLY A 137 0.51 -9.77 2.10
C GLY A 137 -0.20 -9.84 3.44
N THR A 138 -1.53 -9.72 3.44
CA THR A 138 -2.32 -9.81 4.65
C THR A 138 -2.42 -11.26 5.11
N ARG A 139 -2.02 -11.55 6.33
CA ARG A 139 -2.15 -12.89 6.93
C ARG A 139 -3.62 -13.21 7.26
N GLN A 140 -4.36 -12.21 7.71
CA GLN A 140 -5.79 -12.30 8.00
C GLN A 140 -6.59 -11.45 7.02
N PRO A 141 -7.84 -11.80 6.73
CA PRO A 141 -8.70 -10.98 5.90
C PRO A 141 -8.98 -9.62 6.55
N ILE A 142 -8.98 -8.58 5.74
CA ILE A 142 -9.44 -7.24 6.11
C ILE A 142 -10.96 -7.20 5.94
N ASN A 143 -11.67 -6.69 6.93
CA ASN A 143 -13.09 -6.43 6.82
C ASN A 143 -13.34 -5.13 6.04
N TYR A 144 -14.26 -5.16 5.10
CA TYR A 144 -14.65 -4.04 4.24
C TYR A 144 -16.16 -3.96 4.14
N PHE A 145 -16.76 -2.88 4.60
CA PHE A 145 -18.18 -2.64 4.36
C PHE A 145 -18.38 -1.96 3.00
N ASP A 146 -19.06 -2.63 2.09
CA ASP A 146 -19.39 -2.07 0.78
C ASP A 146 -20.83 -1.55 0.79
N SER A 147 -20.98 -0.23 0.72
CA SER A 147 -22.28 0.46 0.76
C SER A 147 -23.15 0.14 -0.46
N PHE A 148 -22.56 -0.17 -1.61
CA PHE A 148 -23.31 -0.55 -2.82
C PHE A 148 -23.96 -1.92 -2.70
N TYR A 149 -23.21 -2.88 -2.13
CA TYR A 149 -23.74 -4.21 -1.86
C TYR A 149 -24.49 -4.28 -0.53
N ASN A 150 -24.37 -3.24 0.32
CA ASN A 150 -24.84 -3.22 1.71
C ASN A 150 -24.46 -4.50 2.47
N ALA A 151 -23.18 -4.81 2.46
CA ALA A 151 -22.64 -6.05 3.01
C ALA A 151 -21.21 -5.87 3.48
N GLU A 152 -20.86 -6.62 4.53
CA GLU A 152 -19.48 -6.80 4.96
C GLU A 152 -18.79 -7.85 4.09
N LEU A 153 -17.64 -7.52 3.58
CA LEU A 153 -16.82 -8.36 2.72
C LEU A 153 -15.45 -8.57 3.36
N PHE A 154 -14.92 -9.77 3.23
CA PHE A 154 -13.61 -10.13 3.73
C PHE A 154 -12.63 -10.25 2.56
N LEU A 155 -11.58 -9.42 2.58
CA LEU A 155 -10.58 -9.38 1.53
C LEU A 155 -9.20 -9.75 2.04
N ARG A 156 -8.41 -10.31 1.15
CA ARG A 156 -6.96 -10.41 1.31
C ARG A 156 -6.29 -9.51 0.30
N ALA A 157 -5.31 -8.76 0.76
CA ALA A 157 -4.51 -7.89 -0.07
C ALA A 157 -3.07 -8.41 -0.12
N HIS A 158 -2.46 -8.32 -1.28
CA HIS A 158 -1.03 -8.57 -1.48
C HIS A 158 -0.50 -7.66 -2.57
N GLY A 159 0.79 -7.40 -2.52
CA GLY A 159 1.39 -6.50 -3.49
C GLY A 159 2.80 -6.10 -3.14
N THR A 160 3.16 -4.93 -3.59
CA THR A 160 4.45 -4.30 -3.29
C THR A 160 4.26 -2.84 -2.91
N TYR A 161 5.16 -2.34 -2.09
CA TYR A 161 5.27 -0.92 -1.81
C TYR A 161 6.70 -0.44 -1.99
N SER A 162 6.89 0.85 -2.00
CA SER A 162 8.20 1.48 -2.04
C SER A 162 8.32 2.52 -0.94
N ILE A 163 9.56 2.69 -0.48
CA ILE A 163 9.91 3.70 0.53
C ILE A 163 11.04 4.56 0.03
N LYS A 164 11.19 5.73 0.64
CA LYS A 164 12.34 6.61 0.46
C LYS A 164 12.86 7.09 1.81
N ILE A 165 14.16 7.08 1.97
CA ILE A 165 14.82 7.65 3.14
C ILE A 165 14.95 9.15 2.91
N VAL A 166 14.29 9.97 3.75
CA VAL A 166 14.24 11.43 3.64
C VAL A 166 15.07 12.12 4.72
N ASP A 167 15.26 11.49 5.87
CA ASP A 167 16.18 11.94 6.92
C ASP A 167 17.18 10.80 7.26
N PRO A 168 18.31 10.72 6.57
CA PRO A 168 19.25 9.63 6.74
C PRO A 168 19.95 9.60 8.11
N LEU A 169 20.00 10.72 8.83
CA LEU A 169 20.55 10.76 10.18
C LEU A 169 19.63 10.06 11.17
N LYS A 170 18.33 10.35 11.11
CA LYS A 170 17.31 9.64 11.91
C LYS A 170 17.27 8.17 11.53
N PHE A 171 17.26 7.87 10.23
CA PHE A 171 17.24 6.50 9.74
C PHE A 171 18.43 5.69 10.30
N TYR A 172 19.63 6.25 10.24
CA TYR A 172 20.79 5.61 10.85
C TYR A 172 20.64 5.44 12.36
N ALA A 173 20.11 6.44 13.06
CA ALA A 173 19.98 6.39 14.53
C ALA A 173 18.98 5.33 14.99
N GLU A 174 17.83 5.24 14.32
CA GLU A 174 16.68 4.49 14.80
C GLU A 174 16.44 3.15 14.06
N ALA A 175 16.75 3.08 12.76
CA ALA A 175 16.41 1.93 11.93
C ALA A 175 17.60 0.98 11.68
N VAL A 176 18.83 1.50 11.62
CA VAL A 176 20.01 0.70 11.26
C VAL A 176 20.57 -0.05 12.48
N PRO A 177 20.66 -1.39 12.45
CA PRO A 177 21.32 -2.16 13.50
C PRO A 177 22.80 -1.78 13.61
N LYS A 178 23.27 -1.37 14.80
CA LYS A 178 24.63 -0.83 15.02
C LYS A 178 25.75 -1.85 14.89
N ASN A 179 25.43 -3.12 14.82
CA ASN A 179 26.38 -4.22 14.68
C ASN A 179 26.52 -4.72 13.24
N LYS A 180 25.89 -4.05 12.26
CA LYS A 180 25.95 -4.43 10.85
C LYS A 180 26.67 -3.39 10.02
N ASP A 181 27.45 -3.87 9.07
CA ASP A 181 28.17 -3.06 8.09
C ASP A 181 27.40 -2.92 6.76
N HIS A 182 26.41 -3.75 6.53
CA HIS A 182 25.56 -3.78 5.36
C HIS A 182 24.15 -4.23 5.77
N VAL A 183 23.13 -3.55 5.28
CA VAL A 183 21.72 -3.80 5.61
C VAL A 183 20.86 -3.70 4.35
N GLU A 184 20.19 -4.79 4.04
CA GLU A 184 19.14 -4.85 3.03
C GLU A 184 17.78 -4.50 3.65
N ILE A 185 16.85 -3.99 2.82
CA ILE A 185 15.53 -3.62 3.31
C ILE A 185 14.80 -4.79 3.97
N ASP A 186 14.92 -6.00 3.44
CA ASP A 186 14.25 -7.19 3.97
C ASP A 186 14.68 -7.53 5.40
N GLU A 187 15.89 -7.14 5.81
CA GLU A 187 16.41 -7.40 7.15
C GLU A 187 15.75 -6.55 8.24
N ILE A 188 15.24 -5.38 7.88
CA ILE A 188 14.57 -4.46 8.81
C ILE A 188 13.05 -4.42 8.57
N ASN A 189 12.60 -4.92 7.43
CA ASN A 189 11.20 -4.83 6.99
C ASN A 189 10.22 -5.61 7.87
N GLU A 190 10.64 -6.66 8.57
CA GLU A 190 9.72 -7.49 9.36
C GLU A 190 8.97 -6.66 10.42
N GLN A 191 9.67 -5.74 11.08
CA GLN A 191 9.06 -4.85 12.06
C GLN A 191 8.12 -3.84 11.38
N TYR A 192 8.59 -3.20 10.31
CA TYR A 192 7.84 -2.15 9.61
C TYR A 192 6.65 -2.71 8.83
N LEU A 193 6.72 -3.97 8.41
CA LEU A 193 5.62 -4.64 7.75
C LEU A 193 4.36 -4.73 8.64
N SER A 194 4.51 -4.89 9.93
CA SER A 194 3.37 -4.93 10.85
C SER A 194 2.67 -3.57 10.91
N GLU A 195 3.42 -2.49 11.03
CA GLU A 195 2.91 -1.11 11.02
C GLU A 195 2.29 -0.76 9.66
N PHE A 196 2.96 -1.18 8.58
CA PHE A 196 2.43 -1.03 7.22
C PHE A 196 1.07 -1.73 7.04
N LEU A 197 0.93 -2.96 7.53
CA LEU A 197 -0.33 -3.71 7.43
C LEU A 197 -1.45 -3.10 8.29
N GLU A 198 -1.12 -2.53 9.44
CA GLU A 198 -2.07 -1.79 10.27
C GLU A 198 -2.56 -0.53 9.56
N ALA A 199 -1.65 0.25 8.99
CA ALA A 199 -2.00 1.42 8.19
C ALA A 199 -2.79 1.06 6.93
N LEU A 200 -2.46 -0.06 6.28
CA LEU A 200 -3.21 -0.60 5.14
C LEU A 200 -4.65 -0.91 5.54
N GLN A 201 -4.85 -1.60 6.66
CA GLN A 201 -6.19 -1.91 7.16
C GLN A 201 -6.98 -0.65 7.48
N SER A 202 -6.36 0.31 8.18
CA SER A 202 -6.98 1.60 8.50
C SER A 202 -7.36 2.36 7.23
N SER A 203 -6.48 2.43 6.25
CA SER A 203 -6.70 3.13 4.98
C SER A 203 -7.79 2.48 4.13
N VAL A 204 -7.84 1.15 4.10
CA VAL A 204 -8.90 0.39 3.41
C VAL A 204 -10.26 0.63 4.11
N ASN A 205 -10.29 0.67 5.43
CA ASN A 205 -11.50 1.00 6.19
C ASN A 205 -11.95 2.45 5.95
N GLN A 206 -11.03 3.41 5.82
CA GLN A 206 -11.36 4.79 5.47
C GLN A 206 -11.98 4.87 4.06
N MET A 207 -11.42 4.15 3.08
CA MET A 207 -12.02 4.07 1.74
C MET A 207 -13.44 3.48 1.77
N SER A 208 -13.69 2.51 2.66
CA SER A 208 -15.04 1.98 2.90
C SER A 208 -15.98 3.06 3.45
N ALA A 209 -15.54 3.84 4.44
CA ALA A 209 -16.30 4.93 5.02
C ALA A 209 -16.59 6.05 4.00
N ASP A 210 -15.66 6.31 3.08
CA ASP A 210 -15.83 7.27 1.97
C ASP A 210 -16.74 6.73 0.85
N GLY A 211 -17.24 5.51 0.98
CA GLY A 211 -18.20 4.91 0.05
C GLY A 211 -17.60 4.36 -1.24
N PHE A 212 -16.31 4.11 -1.29
CA PHE A 212 -15.71 3.44 -2.45
C PHE A 212 -16.24 2.00 -2.55
N ARG A 213 -16.54 1.57 -3.77
CA ARG A 213 -16.88 0.16 -4.02
C ARG A 213 -15.62 -0.70 -3.93
N ILE A 214 -15.77 -1.86 -3.34
CA ILE A 214 -14.68 -2.85 -3.20
C ILE A 214 -14.01 -3.18 -4.53
N SER A 215 -14.78 -3.27 -5.62
CA SER A 215 -14.27 -3.55 -6.97
C SER A 215 -13.32 -2.47 -7.50
N PHE A 216 -13.34 -1.27 -6.94
CA PHE A 216 -12.46 -0.17 -7.35
C PHE A 216 -11.24 0.01 -6.47
N VAL A 217 -11.17 -0.64 -5.31
CA VAL A 217 -10.05 -0.47 -4.36
C VAL A 217 -8.70 -0.75 -5.01
N SER A 218 -8.58 -1.86 -5.78
CA SER A 218 -7.33 -2.18 -6.49
C SER A 218 -6.95 -1.16 -7.57
N SER A 219 -7.95 -0.54 -8.24
CA SER A 219 -7.70 0.49 -9.27
C SER A 219 -7.38 1.85 -8.67
N LYS A 220 -7.63 2.03 -7.37
CA LYS A 220 -7.43 3.26 -6.59
C LYS A 220 -6.15 3.24 -5.77
N ALA A 221 -5.11 2.57 -6.27
CA ALA A 221 -3.83 2.42 -5.56
C ALA A 221 -3.19 3.77 -5.17
N ARG A 222 -3.39 4.82 -5.98
CA ARG A 222 -2.90 6.16 -5.67
C ARG A 222 -3.64 6.80 -4.49
N GLU A 223 -4.95 6.66 -4.45
CA GLU A 223 -5.77 7.13 -3.33
C GLU A 223 -5.44 6.37 -2.06
N LEU A 224 -5.31 5.04 -2.15
CA LEU A 224 -4.86 4.22 -1.04
C LEU A 224 -3.48 4.67 -0.52
N GLY A 225 -2.53 4.94 -1.43
CA GLY A 225 -1.22 5.48 -1.07
C GLY A 225 -1.31 6.78 -0.26
N LYS A 226 -2.21 7.69 -0.62
CA LYS A 226 -2.44 8.93 0.13
C LYS A 226 -3.00 8.68 1.54
N TYR A 227 -3.94 7.77 1.69
CA TYR A 227 -4.45 7.41 3.02
C TYR A 227 -3.35 6.78 3.88
N MET A 228 -2.55 5.90 3.29
CA MET A 228 -1.43 5.27 4.00
C MET A 228 -0.37 6.28 4.40
N SER A 229 0.00 7.21 3.50
CA SER A 229 0.91 8.30 3.81
C SER A 229 0.38 9.15 4.97
N SER A 230 -0.91 9.48 4.99
CA SER A 230 -1.50 10.25 6.09
C SER A 230 -1.46 9.53 7.46
N VAL A 231 -1.40 8.20 7.46
CA VAL A 231 -1.33 7.39 8.68
C VAL A 231 0.12 7.13 9.12
N LEU A 232 1.00 6.82 8.17
CA LEU A 232 2.36 6.36 8.46
C LEU A 232 3.42 7.44 8.38
N ASP A 233 3.31 8.41 7.45
CA ASP A 233 4.43 9.33 7.18
C ASP A 233 4.70 10.24 8.38
N GLU A 234 3.68 10.59 9.15
CA GLU A 234 3.89 11.38 10.36
C GLU A 234 4.79 10.61 11.34
N GLU A 235 4.52 9.34 11.59
CA GLU A 235 5.31 8.53 12.51
C GLU A 235 6.66 8.12 11.90
N TRP A 236 6.65 7.59 10.68
CA TRP A 236 7.86 7.08 10.04
C TRP A 236 8.85 8.18 9.70
N ASN A 237 8.38 9.33 9.23
CA ASN A 237 9.23 10.47 8.93
C ASN A 237 9.78 11.10 10.22
N GLN A 238 8.91 11.33 11.22
CA GLN A 238 9.34 11.98 12.46
C GLN A 238 10.26 11.10 13.31
N THR A 239 10.03 9.80 13.36
CA THR A 239 10.80 8.88 14.20
C THR A 239 11.93 8.20 13.48
N ARG A 240 11.79 7.85 12.20
CA ARG A 240 12.73 7.00 11.45
C ARG A 240 13.30 7.62 10.18
N GLY A 241 12.82 8.79 9.79
CA GLY A 241 13.33 9.51 8.61
C GLY A 241 13.06 8.82 7.28
N MET A 242 11.97 8.07 7.16
CA MET A 242 11.54 7.41 5.92
C MET A 242 10.06 7.69 5.63
N GLU A 243 9.65 7.55 4.38
CA GLU A 243 8.28 7.76 3.92
C GLU A 243 7.88 6.77 2.84
N ILE A 244 6.58 6.51 2.69
CA ILE A 244 6.03 5.68 1.62
C ILE A 244 5.92 6.51 0.35
N GLN A 245 6.40 5.96 -0.78
CA GLN A 245 6.29 6.62 -2.09
C GLN A 245 5.12 6.07 -2.91
N ALA A 246 4.99 4.75 -2.98
CA ALA A 246 3.95 4.11 -3.77
C ALA A 246 3.50 2.79 -3.14
N VAL A 247 2.23 2.45 -3.36
CA VAL A 247 1.64 1.17 -2.97
C VAL A 247 0.93 0.57 -4.18
N GLY A 248 1.36 -0.61 -4.58
CA GLY A 248 0.70 -1.44 -5.59
C GLY A 248 0.01 -2.62 -4.91
N MET A 249 -1.32 -2.78 -5.10
CA MET A 249 -2.08 -3.77 -4.39
C MET A 249 -3.03 -4.53 -5.31
N THR A 250 -3.12 -5.83 -5.09
CA THR A 250 -4.15 -6.71 -5.63
C THR A 250 -5.01 -7.23 -4.49
N VAL A 251 -6.33 -7.19 -4.69
CA VAL A 251 -7.30 -7.67 -3.71
C VAL A 251 -7.92 -8.97 -4.19
N SER A 252 -8.04 -9.93 -3.31
CA SER A 252 -8.82 -11.15 -3.49
C SER A 252 -9.88 -11.27 -2.39
N TYR A 253 -11.00 -11.87 -2.72
CA TYR A 253 -12.11 -12.04 -1.77
C TYR A 253 -12.03 -13.42 -1.11
N SER A 254 -12.52 -13.53 0.12
CA SER A 254 -12.79 -14.85 0.70
C SER A 254 -13.88 -15.56 -0.10
N GLU A 255 -13.92 -16.89 -0.04
CA GLU A 255 -14.96 -17.68 -0.74
C GLU A 255 -16.37 -17.27 -0.34
N GLU A 256 -16.58 -16.93 0.92
CA GLU A 256 -17.86 -16.47 1.45
C GLU A 256 -18.27 -15.11 0.85
N SER A 257 -17.31 -14.17 0.81
CA SER A 257 -17.53 -12.86 0.19
C SER A 257 -17.78 -12.98 -1.31
N GLN A 258 -17.06 -13.89 -1.99
CA GLN A 258 -17.27 -14.14 -3.42
C GLN A 258 -18.67 -14.72 -3.69
N LYS A 259 -19.14 -15.65 -2.86
CA LYS A 259 -20.50 -16.19 -2.94
C LYS A 259 -21.55 -15.10 -2.73
N LEU A 260 -21.33 -14.23 -1.72
CA LEU A 260 -22.21 -13.10 -1.45
C LEU A 260 -22.30 -12.13 -2.63
N LEU A 261 -21.14 -11.75 -3.21
CA LEU A 261 -21.06 -10.89 -4.38
C LEU A 261 -21.79 -11.51 -5.58
N ASN A 262 -21.60 -12.80 -5.84
CA ASN A 262 -22.25 -13.50 -6.93
C ASN A 262 -23.78 -13.52 -6.72
N MET A 263 -24.25 -13.84 -5.52
CA MET A 263 -25.65 -13.84 -5.16
C MET A 263 -26.31 -12.47 -5.34
N ARG A 264 -25.60 -11.39 -4.92
CA ARG A 264 -26.05 -10.01 -5.09
C ARG A 264 -26.10 -9.59 -6.56
N ASN A 265 -25.09 -9.97 -7.33
CA ASN A 265 -25.06 -9.70 -8.76
C ASN A 265 -26.18 -10.46 -9.50
N GLU A 266 -26.41 -11.72 -9.17
CA GLU A 266 -27.54 -12.49 -9.70
C GLU A 266 -28.87 -11.86 -9.33
N GLY A 267 -29.04 -11.45 -8.07
CA GLY A 267 -30.24 -10.73 -7.63
C GLY A 267 -30.45 -9.40 -8.35
N ALA A 268 -29.38 -8.65 -8.59
CA ALA A 268 -29.44 -7.41 -9.37
C ALA A 268 -29.78 -7.66 -10.83
N MET A 269 -29.25 -8.71 -11.45
CA MET A 269 -29.60 -9.12 -12.82
C MET A 269 -31.08 -9.58 -12.90
N LEU A 270 -31.57 -10.31 -11.90
CA LEU A 270 -32.95 -10.79 -11.84
C LEU A 270 -33.93 -9.68 -11.48
N SER A 271 -33.49 -8.49 -11.09
CA SER A 271 -34.35 -7.31 -10.94
C SER A 271 -34.85 -6.75 -12.28
N ASP A 272 -34.10 -7.00 -13.37
CA ASP A 272 -34.54 -6.69 -14.73
C ASP A 272 -35.52 -7.79 -15.21
N PRO A 273 -36.77 -7.43 -15.55
CA PRO A 273 -37.78 -8.40 -15.96
C PRO A 273 -37.39 -9.24 -17.17
N THR A 274 -36.67 -8.65 -18.13
CA THR A 274 -36.22 -9.34 -19.35
C THR A 274 -35.14 -10.36 -19.09
N VAL A 275 -34.16 -10.00 -18.23
CA VAL A 275 -33.07 -10.90 -17.83
C VAL A 275 -33.60 -12.04 -16.97
N ARG A 276 -34.55 -11.73 -16.06
CA ARG A 276 -35.16 -12.72 -15.18
C ARG A 276 -35.90 -13.80 -15.98
N GLU A 277 -36.67 -13.42 -17.02
CA GLU A 277 -37.39 -14.38 -17.85
C GLU A 277 -36.43 -15.32 -18.59
N GLY A 278 -35.36 -14.77 -19.20
CA GLY A 278 -34.34 -15.57 -19.86
C GLY A 278 -33.59 -16.50 -18.89
N TYR A 279 -33.33 -16.04 -17.67
CA TYR A 279 -32.67 -16.86 -16.63
C TYR A 279 -33.53 -18.03 -16.18
N VAL A 280 -34.82 -17.78 -15.93
CA VAL A 280 -35.82 -18.81 -15.55
C VAL A 280 -35.95 -19.85 -16.66
N GLN A 281 -36.10 -19.42 -17.93
CA GLN A 281 -36.18 -20.32 -19.06
C GLN A 281 -34.90 -21.16 -19.20
N GLY A 282 -33.73 -20.57 -19.06
CA GLY A 282 -32.43 -21.26 -19.08
C GLY A 282 -32.25 -22.23 -17.92
N ALA A 283 -32.73 -21.89 -16.71
CA ALA A 283 -32.69 -22.78 -15.56
C ALA A 283 -33.62 -24.00 -15.75
N VAL A 284 -34.82 -23.79 -16.30
CA VAL A 284 -35.72 -24.88 -16.63
C VAL A 284 -35.16 -25.79 -17.72
N ALA A 285 -34.54 -25.21 -18.75
CA ALA A 285 -33.89 -26.01 -19.82
C ALA A 285 -32.76 -26.87 -19.28
N ARG A 286 -31.89 -26.31 -18.43
CA ARG A 286 -30.80 -27.07 -17.76
C ARG A 286 -31.34 -28.15 -16.81
N GLY A 287 -32.41 -27.86 -16.09
CA GLY A 287 -33.07 -28.85 -15.23
C GLY A 287 -33.65 -30.03 -16.04
N LEU A 288 -34.26 -29.75 -17.21
CA LEU A 288 -34.76 -30.78 -18.13
C LEU A 288 -33.62 -31.59 -18.76
N GLU A 289 -32.52 -30.95 -19.15
CA GLU A 289 -31.34 -31.62 -19.68
C GLU A 289 -30.67 -32.53 -18.63
N ALA A 290 -30.54 -32.06 -17.39
CA ALA A 290 -30.01 -32.86 -16.28
C ALA A 290 -30.95 -34.04 -15.92
N ALA A 291 -32.26 -33.86 -16.01
CA ALA A 291 -33.23 -34.91 -15.81
C ALA A 291 -33.22 -35.95 -16.97
N GLY A 292 -32.99 -35.49 -18.21
CA GLY A 292 -32.92 -36.33 -19.40
C GLY A 292 -31.62 -37.14 -19.51
N SER A 293 -30.51 -36.67 -18.91
CA SER A 293 -29.22 -37.33 -18.91
C SER A 293 -29.09 -38.45 -17.87
N ASN A 294 -29.99 -38.57 -16.94
CA ASN A 294 -30.02 -39.66 -15.95
C ASN A 294 -30.68 -40.92 -16.53
N SER A 295 -29.92 -41.98 -16.72
CA SER A 295 -30.40 -43.25 -17.30
C SER A 295 -31.52 -43.96 -16.51
N ASN A 296 -31.72 -43.58 -15.24
CA ASN A 296 -32.82 -44.04 -14.39
C ASN A 296 -34.01 -43.04 -14.27
N GLY A 297 -33.86 -41.85 -14.88
CA GLY A 297 -34.82 -40.75 -14.70
C GLY A 297 -35.73 -40.47 -15.92
N SER A 298 -35.46 -41.11 -17.06
CA SER A 298 -36.17 -40.79 -18.30
C SER A 298 -37.67 -41.05 -18.24
N MET A 299 -38.12 -42.07 -17.50
CA MET A 299 -39.55 -42.40 -17.36
C MET A 299 -40.23 -41.56 -16.27
N ALA A 300 -39.52 -41.27 -15.17
CA ALA A 300 -40.01 -40.38 -14.10
C ALA A 300 -39.99 -38.89 -14.56
N GLY A 301 -39.02 -38.52 -15.39
CA GLY A 301 -38.94 -37.20 -16.02
C GLY A 301 -40.08 -36.91 -16.99
N PHE A 302 -40.45 -37.93 -17.79
CA PHE A 302 -41.58 -37.81 -18.73
C PHE A 302 -42.92 -37.75 -18.02
N MET A 303 -43.11 -38.53 -16.93
CA MET A 303 -44.30 -38.47 -16.09
C MET A 303 -44.42 -37.17 -15.31
N GLY A 304 -43.24 -36.66 -14.80
CA GLY A 304 -43.15 -35.33 -14.18
C GLY A 304 -43.44 -34.18 -15.14
N MET A 305 -43.07 -34.32 -16.40
CA MET A 305 -43.30 -33.32 -17.46
C MET A 305 -44.76 -33.27 -17.86
N GLY A 306 -45.50 -34.39 -17.89
CA GLY A 306 -46.96 -34.42 -18.11
C GLY A 306 -47.75 -33.77 -16.97
N MET A 307 -47.29 -33.92 -15.73
CA MET A 307 -47.85 -33.26 -14.55
C MET A 307 -47.39 -31.79 -14.44
N ALA A 308 -46.13 -31.50 -14.78
CA ALA A 308 -45.56 -30.16 -14.76
C ALA A 308 -46.13 -29.28 -15.89
N SER A 309 -46.54 -29.83 -17.03
CA SER A 309 -47.19 -29.03 -18.07
C SER A 309 -48.57 -28.48 -17.65
N ASN A 310 -49.26 -29.19 -16.75
CA ASN A 310 -50.50 -28.69 -16.17
C ASN A 310 -50.29 -27.71 -14.99
N ILE A 311 -49.18 -27.84 -14.28
CA ILE A 311 -48.82 -26.95 -13.18
C ILE A 311 -47.90 -25.80 -13.67
N SER A 312 -47.01 -26.03 -14.66
CA SER A 312 -46.11 -25.02 -15.18
C SER A 312 -46.78 -24.02 -16.11
N GLY A 313 -47.91 -24.43 -16.78
CA GLY A 313 -48.74 -23.49 -17.53
C GLY A 313 -49.33 -22.38 -16.64
N GLY A 314 -49.68 -22.74 -15.39
CA GLY A 314 -50.12 -21.76 -14.39
C GLY A 314 -48.99 -20.92 -13.78
N MET A 315 -47.83 -21.55 -13.46
CA MET A 315 -46.73 -20.89 -12.79
C MET A 315 -45.83 -20.06 -13.74
N MET A 316 -45.58 -20.55 -14.95
CA MET A 316 -44.90 -19.77 -16.00
C MET A 316 -45.79 -18.63 -16.51
N GLY A 317 -47.10 -18.86 -16.67
CA GLY A 317 -48.05 -17.84 -17.05
C GLY A 317 -48.23 -16.76 -15.99
N ALA A 318 -48.21 -17.13 -14.71
CA ALA A 318 -48.24 -16.17 -13.59
C ALA A 318 -46.94 -15.35 -13.48
N ALA A 319 -45.78 -15.98 -13.63
CA ALA A 319 -44.50 -15.29 -13.63
C ALA A 319 -44.33 -14.36 -14.84
N SER A 320 -44.78 -14.77 -16.02
CA SER A 320 -44.76 -13.95 -17.23
C SER A 320 -45.73 -12.78 -17.14
N ASN A 321 -46.91 -12.96 -16.55
CA ASN A 321 -47.91 -11.89 -16.34
C ASN A 321 -47.41 -10.85 -15.34
N VAL A 322 -46.76 -11.26 -14.24
CA VAL A 322 -46.13 -10.35 -13.26
C VAL A 322 -45.00 -9.57 -13.91
N ASN A 323 -44.21 -10.21 -14.76
CA ASN A 323 -43.16 -9.56 -15.52
C ASN A 323 -43.71 -8.55 -16.55
N LEU A 324 -44.73 -8.89 -17.27
CA LEU A 324 -45.39 -7.98 -18.20
C LEU A 324 -45.98 -6.76 -17.48
N GLN A 325 -46.61 -6.94 -16.33
CA GLN A 325 -47.10 -5.85 -15.49
C GLN A 325 -46.01 -4.93 -15.00
N GLN A 326 -44.87 -5.50 -14.57
CA GLN A 326 -43.71 -4.74 -14.11
C GLN A 326 -43.04 -3.99 -15.27
N MET A 327 -42.90 -4.58 -16.46
CA MET A 327 -42.46 -3.92 -17.68
C MET A 327 -43.35 -2.74 -18.10
N GLN A 328 -44.65 -2.91 -17.99
CA GLN A 328 -45.59 -1.83 -18.30
C GLN A 328 -45.49 -0.67 -17.31
N MET A 329 -45.27 -0.96 -16.02
CA MET A 329 -45.04 0.07 -15.00
C MET A 329 -43.69 0.81 -15.22
N MET A 330 -42.64 0.11 -15.64
CA MET A 330 -41.34 0.72 -15.91
C MET A 330 -41.32 1.56 -17.20
N ASN A 331 -42.19 1.27 -18.16
CA ASN A 331 -42.25 1.96 -19.46
C ASN A 331 -43.23 3.15 -19.49
N GLY A 332 -43.79 3.55 -18.33
CA GLY A 332 -44.65 4.75 -18.20
C GLY A 332 -45.99 4.67 -18.94
N GLY A 333 -46.39 3.48 -19.35
CA GLY A 333 -47.67 3.24 -20.02
C GLY A 333 -48.77 2.93 -19.01
N ALA A 334 -49.74 3.79 -18.84
CA ALA A 334 -50.95 3.50 -18.11
C ALA A 334 -51.67 2.29 -18.75
N PRO A 335 -52.22 1.34 -17.95
CA PRO A 335 -52.88 0.18 -18.48
C PRO A 335 -54.14 0.59 -19.22
N ALA A 336 -54.18 0.38 -20.55
CA ALA A 336 -55.39 0.50 -21.34
C ALA A 336 -56.27 -0.74 -21.14
N GLY A 337 -57.38 -0.55 -20.48
CA GLY A 337 -58.64 -1.28 -20.71
C GLY A 337 -58.72 -2.72 -20.18
N MET A 338 -59.32 -2.88 -19.03
CA MET A 338 -60.20 -4.00 -18.77
C MET A 338 -61.56 -3.45 -18.40
N THR A 339 -62.49 -3.54 -19.38
CA THR A 339 -63.90 -3.33 -19.18
C THR A 339 -64.59 -4.59 -18.61
N GLN A 340 -65.40 -4.34 -17.58
CA GLN A 340 -66.57 -5.04 -17.15
C GLN A 340 -66.47 -6.45 -16.56
N GLY A 341 -66.72 -6.48 -15.30
CA GLY A 341 -67.31 -7.56 -14.53
C GLY A 341 -67.83 -6.98 -13.22
N ALA A 342 -69.12 -6.63 -13.24
CA ALA A 342 -69.85 -6.03 -12.13
C ALA A 342 -69.92 -6.99 -10.93
N VAL A 343 -69.55 -6.51 -9.73
CA VAL A 343 -70.15 -6.98 -8.47
C VAL A 343 -70.42 -5.75 -7.59
N GLN A 344 -71.70 -5.56 -7.32
CA GLN A 344 -72.23 -4.57 -6.40
C GLN A 344 -71.80 -4.80 -4.96
N GLY A 345 -71.53 -3.70 -4.25
CA GLY A 345 -71.86 -3.60 -2.82
C GLY A 345 -70.70 -3.50 -1.89
N ALA A 346 -70.36 -2.31 -1.51
CA ALA A 346 -70.31 -1.81 -0.14
C ALA A 346 -69.61 -0.45 -0.10
N VAL A 347 -70.33 0.54 0.37
CA VAL A 347 -69.84 1.90 0.67
C VAL A 347 -69.06 1.88 2.01
N PRO A 348 -67.90 2.43 2.08
CA PRO A 348 -67.28 2.75 3.37
C PRO A 348 -67.57 4.18 3.81
N PRO A 349 -67.66 4.44 5.13
CA PRO A 349 -67.97 5.77 5.66
C PRO A 349 -66.73 6.68 5.60
N ALA A 350 -67.01 7.96 5.42
CA ALA A 350 -66.11 9.06 5.41
C ALA A 350 -65.44 9.28 6.79
N GLY A 351 -64.20 9.68 6.78
CA GLY A 351 -63.55 10.44 7.83
C GLY A 351 -62.38 9.77 8.54
N GLN A 352 -61.22 10.06 8.08
CA GLN A 352 -60.03 10.27 8.94
C GLN A 352 -58.98 11.04 8.16
N GLU A 353 -58.60 12.18 8.76
CA GLU A 353 -57.57 13.10 8.29
C GLU A 353 -56.19 12.45 8.28
N ALA A 354 -55.37 12.84 7.31
CA ALA A 354 -53.97 12.46 7.20
C ALA A 354 -53.13 13.17 8.27
N PRO A 355 -52.13 12.50 8.85
CA PRO A 355 -51.16 13.15 9.79
C PRO A 355 -50.21 14.09 9.03
N GLN A 356 -50.10 15.31 9.52
CA GLN A 356 -49.15 16.33 9.08
C GLN A 356 -47.71 15.92 9.43
N ALA A 357 -46.82 16.21 8.50
CA ALA A 357 -45.35 16.08 8.69
C ALA A 357 -44.84 17.07 9.76
N PRO A 358 -43.80 16.71 10.57
CA PRO A 358 -43.23 17.58 11.54
C PRO A 358 -42.44 18.72 10.88
N GLN A 359 -42.70 19.96 11.32
CA GLN A 359 -41.94 21.15 10.98
C GLN A 359 -40.59 21.14 11.73
N ALA A 360 -39.53 21.57 11.04
CA ALA A 360 -38.22 21.79 11.59
C ALA A 360 -38.22 22.98 12.57
N PRO A 361 -37.45 22.93 13.69
CA PRO A 361 -37.31 24.07 14.57
C PRO A 361 -36.36 25.10 13.95
N ALA A 362 -36.81 26.39 14.05
CA ALA A 362 -35.99 27.54 13.71
C ALA A 362 -35.04 27.88 14.88
N GLY A 363 -33.83 28.20 14.56
CA GLY A 363 -32.96 29.09 15.30
C GLY A 363 -32.05 28.45 16.38
N TRP A 364 -30.78 28.42 16.15
CA TRP A 364 -29.71 29.25 16.78
C TRP A 364 -28.43 29.00 15.98
#